data_c6bf7e6796febd1f41382ce0ec9477e2
#
_entry.id   c6bf7e6796febd1f41382ce0ec9477e2
#
_cell.length_a   1.000
_cell.length_b   1.000
_cell.length_c   1.000
_cell.angle_alpha   90.00
_cell.angle_beta   90.00
_cell.angle_gamma   90.00
#
_symmetry.space_group_name_H-M   'P 1'
#
loop_
_entity.id
_entity.type
_entity.pdbx_description
1 polymer ?
#
loop_
_entity_poly.entity_id
_entity_poly.type
_entity_poly.pdbx_seq_one_letter_code
_entity_poly.pdbx_strand_id
1 'polypeptide(L)'
;MRPTPNRFDTRAQAIALVLLMFSCIAPNEACMAAQTANLYLLEDLDDVNKTKPLAKSDLDALRKVADWIKSFVTKSHKDLGREGAVCPFVPGALERKTLWLASEHVADRSLTDVVQLMNGYKTQFLNTQPIDGDSVDNKVIVVVFTDLSADRAKGLFGDVLKQVALPSYEKDGILFGPFYEGNEGTAIYNSGFRPFQSPVPFLFVRQGVVSDWKFFLDNDEWLKLWTHRYGESGARALAEELRRLPWRAKRDQPRNK
;
A
#
# COMPACT_ATOMS: atom_id res chain seq x y z
N MET A 1 -28.69 -74.17 -40.98
CA MET A 1 -27.81 -73.47 -40.01
C MET A 1 -27.53 -72.08 -40.54
N ARG A 2 -28.04 -71.02 -39.92
CA ARG A 2 -27.79 -69.61 -40.31
C ARG A 2 -26.80 -69.02 -39.31
N PRO A 3 -25.76 -68.27 -39.77
CA PRO A 3 -24.84 -67.59 -38.85
C PRO A 3 -25.49 -66.27 -38.30
N THR A 4 -25.26 -66.02 -37.06
CA THR A 4 -25.65 -64.80 -36.35
C THR A 4 -24.71 -63.64 -36.67
N PRO A 5 -25.21 -62.39 -36.76
CA PRO A 5 -24.35 -61.25 -37.04
C PRO A 5 -23.66 -60.73 -35.75
N ASN A 6 -22.40 -60.39 -35.89
CA ASN A 6 -21.53 -59.74 -34.92
C ASN A 6 -22.09 -58.36 -34.52
N ARG A 7 -22.24 -58.12 -33.23
CA ARG A 7 -22.46 -56.78 -32.67
C ARG A 7 -21.16 -55.98 -32.71
N PHE A 8 -21.14 -54.96 -33.53
CA PHE A 8 -20.12 -53.95 -33.51
C PHE A 8 -20.24 -53.10 -32.24
N ASP A 9 -19.12 -52.92 -31.57
CA ASP A 9 -18.94 -52.25 -30.30
C ASP A 9 -19.01 -50.73 -30.51
N THR A 10 -20.16 -50.12 -30.16
CA THR A 10 -20.44 -48.68 -30.28
C THR A 10 -19.88 -47.86 -29.12
N ARG A 11 -18.99 -48.43 -28.30
CA ARG A 11 -18.39 -47.72 -27.13
C ARG A 11 -17.08 -47.02 -27.43
N ALA A 12 -16.42 -47.26 -28.55
CA ALA A 12 -15.13 -46.65 -28.86
C ALA A 12 -15.21 -45.29 -29.58
N GLN A 13 -16.39 -44.89 -30.10
CA GLN A 13 -16.54 -43.62 -30.82
C GLN A 13 -17.08 -42.47 -29.98
N ALA A 14 -17.59 -42.72 -28.76
CA ALA A 14 -18.11 -41.68 -27.87
C ALA A 14 -17.05 -41.00 -26.99
N ILE A 15 -15.84 -41.60 -26.88
CA ILE A 15 -14.76 -41.05 -26.01
C ILE A 15 -13.87 -40.08 -26.79
N ALA A 16 -13.82 -40.15 -28.11
CA ALA A 16 -12.98 -39.24 -28.93
C ALA A 16 -13.60 -37.84 -29.12
N LEU A 17 -14.91 -37.66 -28.94
CA LEU A 17 -15.59 -36.38 -29.17
C LEU A 17 -15.72 -35.51 -27.92
N VAL A 18 -15.49 -36.06 -26.73
CA VAL A 18 -15.55 -35.32 -25.44
C VAL A 18 -14.19 -34.70 -25.11
N LEU A 19 -13.10 -35.21 -25.67
CA LEU A 19 -11.72 -34.67 -25.43
C LEU A 19 -11.38 -33.43 -26.27
N LEU A 20 -12.19 -33.06 -27.26
CA LEU A 20 -11.97 -31.88 -28.12
C LEU A 20 -12.73 -30.63 -27.69
N MET A 21 -13.59 -30.71 -26.68
CA MET A 21 -14.37 -29.54 -26.16
C MET A 21 -13.80 -28.95 -24.88
N PHE A 22 -12.72 -29.50 -24.32
CA PHE A 22 -12.07 -28.94 -23.11
C PHE A 22 -10.75 -28.20 -23.39
N SER A 23 -10.48 -27.87 -24.66
CA SER A 23 -9.19 -27.29 -25.06
C SER A 23 -9.22 -25.78 -25.30
N CYS A 24 -10.23 -25.05 -24.79
CA CYS A 24 -10.30 -23.59 -24.98
C CYS A 24 -10.86 -22.85 -23.76
N ILE A 25 -10.45 -23.22 -22.55
CA ILE A 25 -10.51 -22.32 -21.40
C ILE A 25 -9.24 -22.55 -20.58
N ALA A 26 -8.10 -22.27 -21.15
CA ALA A 26 -6.97 -21.85 -20.36
C ALA A 26 -7.27 -20.39 -19.98
N PRO A 27 -7.40 -20.03 -18.68
CA PRO A 27 -7.39 -18.64 -18.31
C PRO A 27 -6.08 -18.06 -18.85
N ASN A 28 -6.18 -16.88 -19.37
CA ASN A 28 -5.09 -16.14 -20.00
C ASN A 28 -4.00 -15.81 -18.96
N GLU A 29 -3.28 -16.82 -18.47
CA GLU A 29 -2.12 -16.68 -17.58
C GLU A 29 -0.96 -15.95 -18.28
N ALA A 30 -1.00 -15.81 -19.59
CA ALA A 30 0.00 -15.08 -20.36
C ALA A 30 -0.14 -13.55 -20.27
N CYS A 31 -1.23 -13.02 -19.67
CA CYS A 31 -1.40 -11.57 -19.48
C CYS A 31 -1.06 -11.08 -18.06
N MET A 32 -0.67 -11.99 -17.17
CA MET A 32 -0.22 -11.72 -15.80
C MET A 32 1.29 -11.93 -15.64
N ALA A 33 2.09 -11.73 -16.68
CA ALA A 33 3.44 -11.26 -16.45
C ALA A 33 3.28 -9.88 -15.83
N ALA A 34 3.14 -9.82 -14.50
CA ALA A 34 3.19 -8.59 -13.74
C ALA A 34 4.43 -7.86 -14.26
N GLN A 35 4.23 -6.79 -15.01
CA GLN A 35 5.31 -5.86 -15.29
C GLN A 35 5.80 -5.48 -13.90
N THR A 36 6.96 -6.03 -13.50
CA THR A 36 7.64 -5.58 -12.30
C THR A 36 7.91 -4.12 -12.54
N ALA A 37 7.11 -3.27 -11.93
CA ALA A 37 7.27 -1.84 -12.06
C ALA A 37 8.70 -1.48 -11.66
N ASN A 38 9.34 -0.59 -12.40
CA ASN A 38 10.66 -0.13 -12.05
C ASN A 38 10.58 0.62 -10.72
N LEU A 39 11.25 0.09 -9.71
CA LEU A 39 11.36 0.70 -8.39
C LEU A 39 12.70 1.44 -8.30
N TYR A 40 12.63 2.71 -7.93
CA TYR A 40 13.80 3.58 -7.79
C TYR A 40 14.00 3.96 -6.33
N LEU A 41 15.18 3.72 -5.77
CA LEU A 41 15.59 4.38 -4.52
C LEU A 41 15.73 5.88 -4.75
N LEU A 42 15.63 6.68 -3.69
CA LEU A 42 15.79 8.14 -3.83
C LEU A 42 17.15 8.54 -4.40
N GLU A 43 18.19 7.76 -4.12
CA GLU A 43 19.54 7.96 -4.65
C GLU A 43 19.67 7.54 -6.13
N ASP A 44 18.83 6.62 -6.60
CA ASP A 44 18.85 6.18 -8.00
C ASP A 44 18.39 7.29 -8.97
N LEU A 45 17.62 8.27 -8.47
CA LEU A 45 17.10 9.36 -9.30
C LEU A 45 18.20 10.31 -9.82
N ASP A 46 19.39 10.27 -9.22
CA ASP A 46 20.54 11.05 -9.65
C ASP A 46 21.46 10.26 -10.61
N ASP A 47 21.21 8.95 -10.77
CA ASP A 47 21.95 8.08 -11.69
C ASP A 47 21.27 8.04 -13.07
N VAL A 48 21.92 8.67 -14.06
CA VAL A 48 21.41 8.74 -15.44
C VAL A 48 21.21 7.35 -16.07
N ASN A 49 22.04 6.36 -15.72
CA ASN A 49 21.92 5.01 -16.27
C ASN A 49 20.67 4.29 -15.72
N LYS A 50 20.37 4.48 -14.44
CA LYS A 50 19.21 3.90 -13.79
C LYS A 50 17.91 4.57 -14.23
N THR A 51 17.94 5.88 -14.44
CA THR A 51 16.76 6.67 -14.80
C THR A 51 16.52 6.76 -16.31
N LYS A 52 17.40 6.19 -17.12
CA LYS A 52 17.27 6.17 -18.60
C LYS A 52 15.92 5.70 -19.13
N PRO A 53 15.21 4.73 -18.49
CA PRO A 53 13.88 4.31 -18.95
C PRO A 53 12.76 5.32 -18.66
N LEU A 54 12.99 6.32 -17.78
CA LEU A 54 11.99 7.30 -17.40
C LEU A 54 11.89 8.43 -18.43
N ALA A 55 10.66 8.86 -18.70
CA ALA A 55 10.46 10.14 -19.35
C ALA A 55 10.94 11.29 -18.45
N LYS A 56 11.37 12.40 -19.03
CA LYS A 56 11.86 13.54 -18.25
C LYS A 56 10.81 14.05 -17.26
N SER A 57 9.54 14.12 -17.67
CA SER A 57 8.41 14.54 -16.83
C SER A 57 8.27 13.65 -15.58
N ASP A 58 8.42 12.35 -15.77
CA ASP A 58 8.30 11.37 -14.69
C ASP A 58 9.48 11.48 -13.71
N LEU A 59 10.70 11.60 -14.24
CA LEU A 59 11.87 11.83 -13.42
C LEU A 59 11.76 13.12 -12.60
N ASP A 60 11.29 14.21 -13.22
CA ASP A 60 11.08 15.49 -12.54
C ASP A 60 10.02 15.37 -11.42
N ALA A 61 8.94 14.60 -11.66
CA ALA A 61 7.91 14.33 -10.67
C ALA A 61 8.44 13.47 -9.50
N LEU A 62 9.18 12.40 -9.79
CA LEU A 62 9.81 11.57 -8.76
C LEU A 62 10.81 12.37 -7.92
N ARG A 63 11.60 13.23 -8.53
CA ARG A 63 12.53 14.12 -7.81
C ARG A 63 11.80 15.09 -6.88
N LYS A 64 10.69 15.68 -7.32
CA LYS A 64 9.87 16.55 -6.46
C LYS A 64 9.37 15.81 -5.21
N VAL A 65 8.91 14.57 -5.38
CA VAL A 65 8.47 13.72 -4.25
C VAL A 65 9.65 13.36 -3.36
N ALA A 66 10.80 12.98 -3.94
CA ALA A 66 12.02 12.65 -3.19
C ALA A 66 12.51 13.83 -2.36
N ASP A 67 12.53 15.05 -2.92
CA ASP A 67 12.92 16.27 -2.23
C ASP A 67 11.95 16.63 -1.10
N TRP A 68 10.66 16.47 -1.35
CA TRP A 68 9.62 16.65 -0.31
C TRP A 68 9.80 15.62 0.82
N ILE A 69 10.08 14.36 0.52
CA ILE A 69 10.39 13.34 1.53
C ILE A 69 11.60 13.76 2.37
N LYS A 70 12.72 14.15 1.71
CA LYS A 70 13.97 14.53 2.37
C LYS A 70 13.85 15.83 3.21
N SER A 71 13.10 16.82 2.70
CA SER A 71 13.00 18.15 3.32
C SER A 71 11.88 18.29 4.34
N PHE A 72 10.82 17.49 4.23
CA PHE A 72 9.63 17.59 5.07
C PHE A 72 9.37 16.32 5.87
N VAL A 73 9.20 15.15 5.22
CA VAL A 73 8.72 13.93 5.89
C VAL A 73 9.70 13.40 6.92
N THR A 74 11.01 13.54 6.65
CA THR A 74 12.10 13.11 7.56
C THR A 74 12.40 14.13 8.67
N LYS A 75 11.81 15.32 8.61
CA LYS A 75 12.12 16.41 9.57
C LYS A 75 11.06 16.50 10.65
N SER A 76 11.45 17.08 11.79
CA SER A 76 10.51 17.51 12.79
C SER A 76 9.73 18.73 12.30
N HIS A 77 8.49 18.88 12.75
CA HIS A 77 7.66 20.04 12.44
C HIS A 77 7.00 20.55 13.70
N LYS A 78 7.03 21.88 13.93
CA LYS A 78 6.50 22.52 15.15
C LYS A 78 5.02 22.23 15.40
N ASP A 79 4.25 22.10 14.31
CA ASP A 79 2.81 21.88 14.36
C ASP A 79 2.43 20.39 14.36
N LEU A 80 3.39 19.45 14.43
CA LEU A 80 3.10 18.02 14.46
C LEU A 80 2.40 17.57 15.75
N GLY A 81 2.59 18.32 16.85
CA GLY A 81 2.05 17.98 18.16
C GLY A 81 2.84 16.89 18.92
N ARG A 82 3.99 16.50 18.40
CA ARG A 82 4.96 15.60 19.03
C ARG A 82 6.38 15.87 18.49
N GLU A 83 7.37 15.38 19.19
CA GLU A 83 8.77 15.41 18.74
C GLU A 83 9.04 14.39 17.63
N GLY A 84 10.16 14.59 16.91
CA GLY A 84 10.65 13.70 15.85
C GLY A 84 10.12 14.02 14.48
N ALA A 85 10.46 13.17 13.51
CA ALA A 85 10.10 13.31 12.10
C ALA A 85 8.57 13.30 11.88
N VAL A 86 8.09 13.98 10.83
CA VAL A 86 6.68 13.94 10.40
C VAL A 86 6.21 12.50 10.24
N CYS A 87 6.98 11.65 9.56
CA CYS A 87 6.77 10.21 9.59
C CYS A 87 7.94 9.52 10.31
N PRO A 88 7.71 8.83 11.44
CA PRO A 88 8.81 8.23 12.22
C PRO A 88 9.49 7.06 11.51
N PHE A 89 8.86 6.43 10.53
CA PHE A 89 9.38 5.27 9.80
C PHE A 89 10.30 5.64 8.65
N VAL A 90 10.09 6.81 8.02
CA VAL A 90 10.80 7.21 6.80
C VAL A 90 12.31 7.40 7.00
N PRO A 91 12.82 7.98 8.10
CA PRO A 91 14.27 8.03 8.32
C PRO A 91 14.91 6.65 8.30
N GLY A 92 14.32 5.67 9.00
CA GLY A 92 14.80 4.29 9.02
C GLY A 92 14.66 3.59 7.66
N ALA A 93 13.62 3.90 6.88
CA ALA A 93 13.44 3.36 5.54
C ALA A 93 14.54 3.86 4.57
N LEU A 94 14.92 5.13 4.67
CA LEU A 94 16.01 5.70 3.85
C LEU A 94 17.37 5.11 4.23
N GLU A 95 17.65 4.98 5.51
CA GLU A 95 18.89 4.38 6.01
C GLU A 95 19.06 2.94 5.53
N ARG A 96 17.97 2.16 5.55
CA ARG A 96 17.95 0.75 5.12
C ARG A 96 17.76 0.56 3.63
N LYS A 97 17.57 1.65 2.86
CA LYS A 97 17.25 1.60 1.42
C LYS A 97 16.02 0.75 1.11
N THR A 98 14.97 0.92 1.90
CA THR A 98 13.70 0.18 1.79
C THR A 98 12.52 1.09 1.44
N LEU A 99 12.81 2.29 0.95
CA LEU A 99 11.83 3.21 0.37
C LEU A 99 12.10 3.36 -1.13
N TRP A 100 11.13 2.94 -1.93
CA TRP A 100 11.19 3.07 -3.39
C TRP A 100 10.09 3.99 -3.90
N LEU A 101 10.39 4.66 -5.00
CA LEU A 101 9.46 5.41 -5.82
C LEU A 101 9.20 4.64 -7.11
N ALA A 102 7.96 4.71 -7.59
CA ALA A 102 7.56 4.27 -8.94
C ALA A 102 6.74 5.37 -9.59
N SER A 103 6.82 5.50 -10.92
CA SER A 103 6.00 6.44 -11.70
C SER A 103 4.93 5.69 -12.46
N GLU A 104 3.70 6.22 -12.42
CA GLU A 104 2.56 5.68 -13.15
C GLU A 104 1.75 6.77 -13.84
N HIS A 105 1.19 6.41 -14.99
CA HIS A 105 0.26 7.23 -15.76
C HIS A 105 -1.14 6.63 -15.63
N VAL A 106 -2.10 7.42 -15.18
CA VAL A 106 -3.47 6.96 -14.92
C VAL A 106 -4.56 7.86 -15.50
N ALA A 107 -4.19 8.96 -16.20
CA ALA A 107 -5.16 9.91 -16.74
C ALA A 107 -6.23 9.25 -17.63
N ASP A 108 -5.83 8.27 -18.42
CA ASP A 108 -6.67 7.55 -19.37
C ASP A 108 -7.06 6.13 -18.91
N ARG A 109 -6.69 5.73 -17.67
CA ARG A 109 -7.03 4.40 -17.13
C ARG A 109 -8.42 4.41 -16.49
N SER A 110 -9.11 3.28 -16.60
CA SER A 110 -10.34 3.05 -15.85
C SER A 110 -10.05 2.85 -14.35
N LEU A 111 -11.06 3.03 -13.49
CA LEU A 111 -10.94 2.73 -12.07
C LEU A 111 -10.48 1.28 -11.83
N THR A 112 -11.03 0.33 -12.60
CA THR A 112 -10.66 -1.09 -12.50
C THR A 112 -9.19 -1.30 -12.79
N ASP A 113 -8.62 -0.64 -13.81
CA ASP A 113 -7.20 -0.75 -14.15
C ASP A 113 -6.31 -0.19 -13.04
N VAL A 114 -6.72 0.94 -12.42
CA VAL A 114 -5.96 1.52 -11.30
C VAL A 114 -6.05 0.63 -10.05
N VAL A 115 -7.18 0.01 -9.78
CA VAL A 115 -7.34 -0.99 -8.71
C VAL A 115 -6.44 -2.21 -8.95
N GLN A 116 -6.38 -2.73 -10.18
CA GLN A 116 -5.49 -3.83 -10.55
C GLN A 116 -4.01 -3.42 -10.42
N LEU A 117 -3.66 -2.21 -10.85
CA LEU A 117 -2.33 -1.64 -10.70
C LEU A 117 -1.90 -1.63 -9.23
N MET A 118 -2.74 -1.13 -8.32
CA MET A 118 -2.42 -1.07 -6.90
C MET A 118 -2.33 -2.44 -6.25
N ASN A 119 -3.13 -3.42 -6.68
CA ASN A 119 -2.97 -4.82 -6.28
C ASN A 119 -1.65 -5.42 -6.80
N GLY A 120 -1.19 -5.03 -7.98
CA GLY A 120 0.12 -5.37 -8.51
C GLY A 120 1.25 -4.85 -7.61
N TYR A 121 1.19 -3.57 -7.21
CA TYR A 121 2.15 -2.97 -6.27
C TYR A 121 2.12 -3.62 -4.89
N LYS A 122 0.96 -4.03 -4.40
CA LYS A 122 0.87 -4.84 -3.18
C LYS A 122 1.64 -6.16 -3.33
N THR A 123 1.42 -6.87 -4.43
CA THR A 123 2.13 -8.13 -4.71
C THR A 123 3.64 -7.90 -4.83
N GLN A 124 4.05 -6.84 -5.52
CA GLN A 124 5.47 -6.46 -5.63
C GLN A 124 6.06 -6.11 -4.25
N PHE A 125 5.34 -5.36 -3.42
CA PHE A 125 5.74 -5.06 -2.05
C PHE A 125 5.98 -6.34 -1.24
N LEU A 126 5.04 -7.29 -1.27
CA LEU A 126 5.16 -8.55 -0.53
C LEU A 126 6.38 -9.37 -0.96
N ASN A 127 6.75 -9.32 -2.25
CA ASN A 127 7.86 -10.08 -2.83
C ASN A 127 9.21 -9.34 -2.80
N THR A 128 9.23 -8.02 -2.53
CA THR A 128 10.47 -7.25 -2.46
C THR A 128 11.13 -7.41 -1.08
N GLN A 129 12.45 -7.61 -1.03
CA GLN A 129 13.19 -7.68 0.24
C GLN A 129 13.20 -6.33 0.98
N PRO A 130 13.16 -6.34 2.33
CA PRO A 130 12.99 -7.50 3.24
C PRO A 130 11.54 -8.01 3.24
N ILE A 131 11.33 -9.33 3.38
CA ILE A 131 10.00 -9.95 3.43
C ILE A 131 9.57 -10.30 4.86
N ASP A 132 10.51 -10.30 5.80
CA ASP A 132 10.29 -10.63 7.22
C ASP A 132 11.19 -9.81 8.14
N GLY A 133 10.98 -9.95 9.44
CA GLY A 133 11.72 -9.27 10.49
C GLY A 133 11.35 -7.78 10.67
N ASP A 134 12.01 -7.13 11.63
CA ASP A 134 11.73 -5.73 12.03
C ASP A 134 11.95 -4.70 10.90
N SER A 135 12.71 -5.07 9.88
CA SER A 135 12.98 -4.19 8.73
C SER A 135 11.77 -4.01 7.81
N VAL A 136 10.79 -4.92 7.88
CA VAL A 136 9.53 -4.81 7.09
C VAL A 136 8.72 -3.58 7.49
N ASP A 137 8.74 -3.20 8.76
CA ASP A 137 8.02 -2.02 9.27
C ASP A 137 8.53 -0.70 8.65
N ASN A 138 9.76 -0.71 8.13
CA ASN A 138 10.38 0.44 7.45
C ASN A 138 10.31 0.33 5.92
N LYS A 139 9.68 -0.72 5.38
CA LYS A 139 9.55 -0.93 3.94
C LYS A 139 8.35 -0.17 3.38
N VAL A 140 8.53 0.55 2.28
CA VAL A 140 7.46 1.29 1.61
C VAL A 140 7.72 1.43 0.11
N ILE A 141 6.68 1.26 -0.69
CA ILE A 141 6.65 1.67 -2.09
C ILE A 141 5.73 2.88 -2.22
N VAL A 142 6.22 3.93 -2.86
CA VAL A 142 5.47 5.16 -3.15
C VAL A 142 5.19 5.19 -4.66
N VAL A 143 3.93 5.02 -5.02
CA VAL A 143 3.47 5.00 -6.42
C VAL A 143 3.01 6.41 -6.80
N VAL A 144 3.83 7.11 -7.57
CA VAL A 144 3.62 8.50 -7.97
C VAL A 144 2.86 8.56 -9.28
N PHE A 145 1.73 9.27 -9.29
CA PHE A 145 0.87 9.41 -10.46
C PHE A 145 1.22 10.72 -11.18
N THR A 146 2.11 10.61 -12.18
CA THR A 146 2.80 11.77 -12.77
C THR A 146 1.94 12.59 -13.74
N ASP A 147 0.83 12.02 -14.19
CA ASP A 147 -0.16 12.67 -15.09
C ASP A 147 -1.51 12.99 -14.41
N LEU A 148 -1.58 12.82 -13.07
CA LEU A 148 -2.80 13.06 -12.30
C LEU A 148 -2.75 14.43 -11.61
N SER A 149 -3.79 15.24 -11.81
CA SER A 149 -3.93 16.51 -11.08
C SER A 149 -4.42 16.27 -9.64
N ALA A 150 -4.10 17.19 -8.72
CA ALA A 150 -4.52 17.12 -7.33
C ALA A 150 -6.06 17.07 -7.19
N ASP A 151 -6.80 17.83 -7.99
CA ASP A 151 -8.26 17.86 -7.98
C ASP A 151 -8.88 16.49 -8.32
N ARG A 152 -8.30 15.79 -9.29
CA ARG A 152 -8.74 14.44 -9.67
C ARG A 152 -8.29 13.38 -8.68
N ALA A 153 -7.15 13.60 -8.00
CA ALA A 153 -6.56 12.63 -7.07
C ALA A 153 -7.50 12.31 -5.91
N LYS A 154 -8.20 13.30 -5.34
CA LYS A 154 -9.14 13.10 -4.21
C LYS A 154 -10.21 12.06 -4.55
N GLY A 155 -10.86 12.21 -5.71
CA GLY A 155 -11.90 11.28 -6.15
C GLY A 155 -11.36 9.90 -6.49
N LEU A 156 -10.35 9.84 -7.37
CA LEU A 156 -9.76 8.59 -7.82
C LEU A 156 -9.20 7.77 -6.65
N PHE A 157 -8.40 8.39 -5.77
CA PHE A 157 -7.83 7.68 -4.63
C PHE A 157 -8.90 7.20 -3.65
N GLY A 158 -9.94 8.02 -3.41
CA GLY A 158 -11.07 7.59 -2.59
C GLY A 158 -11.73 6.32 -3.13
N ASP A 159 -11.98 6.25 -4.43
CA ASP A 159 -12.65 5.10 -5.06
C ASP A 159 -11.73 3.87 -5.18
N VAL A 160 -10.44 4.06 -5.43
CA VAL A 160 -9.44 2.97 -5.41
C VAL A 160 -9.33 2.40 -4.00
N LEU A 161 -9.16 3.24 -2.98
CA LEU A 161 -8.95 2.80 -1.60
C LEU A 161 -10.16 2.06 -1.02
N LYS A 162 -11.39 2.41 -1.40
CA LYS A 162 -12.59 1.64 -1.05
C LYS A 162 -12.51 0.17 -1.48
N GLN A 163 -11.81 -0.11 -2.59
CA GLN A 163 -11.72 -1.47 -3.15
C GLN A 163 -10.48 -2.24 -2.67
N VAL A 164 -9.35 -1.56 -2.44
CA VAL A 164 -8.08 -2.26 -2.15
C VAL A 164 -7.69 -2.23 -0.68
N ALA A 165 -8.06 -1.19 0.08
CA ALA A 165 -7.44 -0.94 1.37
C ALA A 165 -7.85 -1.97 2.43
N LEU A 166 -9.15 -2.12 2.68
CA LEU A 166 -9.66 -3.02 3.72
C LEU A 166 -9.34 -4.49 3.43
N PRO A 167 -9.60 -5.03 2.21
CA PRO A 167 -9.26 -6.41 1.89
C PRO A 167 -7.75 -6.72 1.98
N SER A 168 -6.90 -5.74 1.64
CA SER A 168 -5.45 -5.92 1.73
C SER A 168 -4.96 -5.91 3.18
N TYR A 169 -5.57 -5.08 4.03
CA TYR A 169 -5.24 -5.08 5.45
C TYR A 169 -5.71 -6.33 6.15
N GLU A 170 -6.94 -6.77 5.89
CA GLU A 170 -7.50 -8.00 6.45
C GLU A 170 -6.65 -9.21 6.12
N LYS A 171 -6.33 -9.41 4.83
CA LYS A 171 -5.63 -10.58 4.36
C LYS A 171 -4.13 -10.53 4.70
N ASP A 172 -3.45 -9.47 4.32
CA ASP A 172 -2.00 -9.40 4.27
C ASP A 172 -1.40 -8.39 5.27
N GLY A 173 -2.23 -7.57 5.94
CA GLY A 173 -1.79 -6.49 6.83
C GLY A 173 -1.21 -5.29 6.09
N ILE A 174 -1.52 -5.13 4.81
CA ILE A 174 -0.99 -4.08 3.97
C ILE A 174 -1.87 -2.84 4.04
N LEU A 175 -1.24 -1.69 4.22
CA LEU A 175 -1.87 -0.38 4.21
C LEU A 175 -1.53 0.39 2.94
N PHE A 176 -2.53 1.12 2.47
CA PHE A 176 -2.43 2.14 1.44
C PHE A 176 -2.79 3.49 2.04
N GLY A 177 -2.15 4.55 1.58
CA GLY A 177 -2.51 5.90 2.01
C GLY A 177 -2.29 6.93 0.91
N PRO A 178 -3.21 7.90 0.78
CA PRO A 178 -3.21 8.88 -0.27
C PRO A 178 -2.46 10.15 0.16
N PHE A 179 -1.65 10.68 -0.76
CA PHE A 179 -1.01 11.97 -0.62
C PHE A 179 -1.23 12.79 -1.89
N TYR A 180 -1.70 14.01 -1.75
CA TYR A 180 -1.93 14.96 -2.84
C TYR A 180 -2.06 16.37 -2.29
N GLU A 181 -1.84 17.38 -3.10
CA GLU A 181 -2.05 18.77 -2.73
C GLU A 181 -3.53 19.01 -2.35
N GLY A 182 -3.76 19.68 -1.23
CA GLY A 182 -5.12 19.89 -0.70
C GLY A 182 -5.70 18.68 0.07
N ASN A 183 -4.92 17.66 0.39
CA ASN A 183 -5.38 16.58 1.27
C ASN A 183 -5.73 17.14 2.65
N GLU A 184 -6.97 16.90 3.09
CA GLU A 184 -7.54 17.45 4.34
C GLU A 184 -7.23 16.59 5.59
N GLY A 185 -6.57 15.45 5.42
CA GLY A 185 -6.19 14.56 6.51
C GLY A 185 -5.31 15.26 7.54
N THR A 186 -5.63 15.07 8.83
CA THR A 186 -4.96 15.75 9.93
C THR A 186 -3.90 14.91 10.61
N ALA A 187 -2.95 15.56 11.25
CA ALA A 187 -2.04 14.88 12.17
C ALA A 187 -2.79 14.35 13.40
N ILE A 188 -2.34 13.21 13.93
CA ILE A 188 -2.95 12.54 15.10
C ILE A 188 -3.00 13.47 16.35
N TYR A 189 -1.95 14.27 16.55
CA TYR A 189 -1.81 15.10 17.76
C TYR A 189 -2.13 16.57 17.52
N ASN A 190 -2.43 16.97 16.29
CA ASN A 190 -2.83 18.35 15.95
C ASN A 190 -3.77 18.37 14.75
N SER A 191 -5.04 18.55 14.98
CA SER A 191 -6.07 18.63 13.95
C SER A 191 -5.94 19.84 13.01
N GLY A 192 -5.12 20.84 13.36
CA GLY A 192 -4.79 21.99 12.51
C GLY A 192 -3.69 21.70 11.48
N PHE A 193 -2.92 20.64 11.63
CA PHE A 193 -1.80 20.30 10.76
C PHE A 193 -2.18 19.24 9.72
N ARG A 194 -1.75 19.45 8.47
CA ARG A 194 -2.09 18.62 7.28
C ARG A 194 -0.84 17.96 6.71
N PRO A 195 -0.35 16.84 7.29
CA PRO A 195 0.91 16.21 6.87
C PRO A 195 0.81 15.41 5.57
N PHE A 196 -0.39 15.15 5.06
CA PHE A 196 -0.61 14.30 3.89
C PHE A 196 -0.67 15.07 2.56
N GLN A 197 -0.32 16.35 2.58
CA GLN A 197 -0.18 17.16 1.38
C GLN A 197 1.18 16.91 0.73
N SER A 198 1.16 16.55 -0.55
CA SER A 198 2.38 16.33 -1.34
C SER A 198 2.35 17.11 -2.64
N PRO A 199 3.53 17.45 -3.22
CA PRO A 199 3.61 18.25 -4.45
C PRO A 199 3.17 17.49 -5.71
N VAL A 200 3.11 16.16 -5.66
CA VAL A 200 2.62 15.29 -6.73
C VAL A 200 1.77 14.21 -6.10
N PRO A 201 0.60 13.86 -6.67
CA PRO A 201 -0.26 12.81 -6.13
C PRO A 201 0.43 11.45 -6.10
N PHE A 202 0.30 10.73 -4.98
CA PHE A 202 0.79 9.36 -4.86
C PHE A 202 -0.04 8.52 -3.87
N LEU A 203 0.02 7.21 -4.03
CA LEU A 203 -0.39 6.24 -3.03
C LEU A 203 0.85 5.53 -2.49
N PHE A 204 0.93 5.34 -1.19
CA PHE A 204 1.94 4.44 -0.64
C PHE A 204 1.37 3.04 -0.39
N VAL A 205 2.27 2.06 -0.38
CA VAL A 205 2.03 0.67 0.03
C VAL A 205 3.04 0.33 1.11
N ARG A 206 2.57 -0.05 2.31
CA ARG A 206 3.44 -0.46 3.41
C ARG A 206 2.81 -1.53 4.29
N GLN A 207 3.62 -2.18 5.11
CA GLN A 207 3.14 -3.03 6.19
C GLN A 207 2.42 -2.18 7.25
N GLY A 208 1.28 -2.66 7.73
CA GLY A 208 0.64 -2.11 8.93
C GLY A 208 1.46 -2.42 10.17
N VAL A 209 1.50 -1.49 11.11
CA VAL A 209 2.22 -1.62 12.37
C VAL A 209 1.27 -1.47 13.56
N VAL A 210 1.71 -1.95 14.73
CA VAL A 210 0.87 -1.95 15.93
C VAL A 210 0.36 -0.55 16.31
N SER A 211 1.11 0.52 16.03
CA SER A 211 0.71 1.90 16.34
C SER A 211 -0.33 2.51 15.41
N ASP A 212 -0.70 1.82 14.32
CA ASP A 212 -1.67 2.33 13.34
C ASP A 212 -3.11 2.46 13.86
N TRP A 213 -3.42 1.82 14.99
CA TRP A 213 -4.72 2.00 15.65
C TRP A 213 -5.12 3.48 15.83
N LYS A 214 -4.15 4.38 15.96
CA LYS A 214 -4.37 5.82 16.10
C LYS A 214 -5.08 6.46 14.92
N PHE A 215 -4.96 5.85 13.71
CA PHE A 215 -5.65 6.26 12.49
C PHE A 215 -7.02 5.59 12.34
N PHE A 216 -7.34 4.60 13.17
CA PHE A 216 -8.54 3.79 13.04
C PHE A 216 -9.61 4.10 14.11
N LEU A 217 -9.34 5.05 15.00
CA LEU A 217 -10.21 5.35 16.16
C LEU A 217 -11.65 5.68 15.78
N ASP A 218 -11.86 6.31 14.63
CA ASP A 218 -13.18 6.71 14.14
C ASP A 218 -13.79 5.69 13.16
N ASN A 219 -13.22 4.48 13.09
CA ASN A 219 -13.68 3.43 12.17
C ASN A 219 -13.63 2.04 12.82
N ASP A 220 -14.79 1.55 13.25
CA ASP A 220 -14.93 0.30 13.99
C ASP A 220 -14.45 -0.92 13.18
N GLU A 221 -14.62 -0.93 11.85
CA GLU A 221 -14.20 -2.04 11.00
C GLU A 221 -12.68 -2.16 10.96
N TRP A 222 -11.98 -1.05 10.74
CA TRP A 222 -10.53 -1.01 10.80
C TRP A 222 -9.99 -1.36 12.19
N LEU A 223 -10.62 -0.85 13.24
CA LEU A 223 -10.20 -1.11 14.61
C LEU A 223 -10.38 -2.59 14.97
N LYS A 224 -11.48 -3.22 14.51
CA LYS A 224 -11.73 -4.66 14.67
C LYS A 224 -10.66 -5.49 13.98
N LEU A 225 -10.30 -5.18 12.73
CA LEU A 225 -9.25 -5.90 12.00
C LEU A 225 -7.88 -5.71 12.67
N TRP A 226 -7.58 -4.50 13.14
CA TRP A 226 -6.35 -4.23 13.90
C TRP A 226 -6.30 -5.05 15.19
N THR A 227 -7.40 -5.09 15.96
CA THR A 227 -7.50 -5.89 17.19
C THR A 227 -7.29 -7.38 16.90
N HIS A 228 -7.89 -7.88 15.82
CA HIS A 228 -7.71 -9.27 15.40
C HIS A 228 -6.24 -9.58 15.06
N ARG A 229 -5.58 -8.67 14.36
CA ARG A 229 -4.19 -8.85 13.90
C ARG A 229 -3.18 -8.77 15.04
N TYR A 230 -3.33 -7.82 15.94
CA TYR A 230 -2.33 -7.54 16.96
C TYR A 230 -2.66 -8.12 18.34
N GLY A 231 -3.90 -8.44 18.61
CA GLY A 231 -4.32 -9.13 19.85
C GLY A 231 -3.70 -8.55 21.12
N GLU A 232 -2.93 -9.35 21.84
CA GLU A 232 -2.28 -8.96 23.09
C GLU A 232 -1.24 -7.83 22.91
N SER A 233 -0.47 -7.84 21.82
CA SER A 233 0.52 -6.79 21.54
C SER A 233 -0.15 -5.44 21.29
N GLY A 234 -1.30 -5.45 20.61
CA GLY A 234 -2.14 -4.27 20.42
C GLY A 234 -2.71 -3.75 21.74
N ALA A 235 -3.27 -4.62 22.56
CA ALA A 235 -3.77 -4.24 23.89
C ALA A 235 -2.67 -3.64 24.77
N ARG A 236 -1.46 -4.19 24.71
CA ARG A 236 -0.28 -3.69 25.44
C ARG A 236 0.15 -2.31 24.96
N ALA A 237 0.23 -2.10 23.63
CA ALA A 237 0.55 -0.81 23.04
C ALA A 237 -0.48 0.28 23.39
N LEU A 238 -1.78 -0.06 23.34
CA LEU A 238 -2.86 0.84 23.76
C LEU A 238 -2.76 1.17 25.26
N ALA A 239 -2.50 0.17 26.11
CA ALA A 239 -2.36 0.38 27.55
C ALA A 239 -1.17 1.31 27.88
N GLU A 240 -0.05 1.20 27.16
CA GLU A 240 1.08 2.12 27.32
C GLU A 240 0.73 3.56 26.95
N GLU A 241 0.02 3.76 25.85
CA GLU A 241 -0.40 5.11 25.45
C GLU A 241 -1.36 5.71 26.48
N LEU A 242 -2.34 4.93 26.96
CA LEU A 242 -3.28 5.34 28.00
C LEU A 242 -2.59 5.71 29.31
N ARG A 243 -1.47 5.08 29.66
CA ARG A 243 -0.68 5.43 30.84
C ARG A 243 -0.05 6.82 30.74
N ARG A 244 0.20 7.33 29.55
CA ARG A 244 0.82 8.64 29.30
C ARG A 244 -0.19 9.80 29.30
N LEU A 245 -1.50 9.48 29.34
CA LEU A 245 -2.53 10.52 29.31
C LEU A 245 -2.58 11.33 30.64
N PRO A 246 -2.85 12.65 30.58
CA PRO A 246 -2.78 13.55 31.72
C PRO A 246 -3.69 13.20 32.90
N TRP A 247 -4.81 12.49 32.68
CA TRP A 247 -5.73 12.10 33.76
C TRP A 247 -5.10 11.14 34.76
N ARG A 248 -4.06 10.40 34.36
CA ARG A 248 -3.34 9.52 35.28
C ARG A 248 -2.33 10.27 36.13
N ALA A 249 -1.65 11.26 35.58
CA ALA A 249 -0.72 12.11 36.34
C ALA A 249 -1.35 12.80 37.53
N LYS A 250 -2.66 13.08 37.50
CA LYS A 250 -3.40 13.67 38.63
C LYS A 250 -3.71 12.68 39.76
N ARG A 251 -3.64 11.37 39.53
CA ARG A 251 -3.89 10.37 40.60
C ARG A 251 -2.67 10.14 41.48
N ASP A 252 -1.49 10.35 40.95
CA ASP A 252 -0.24 10.10 41.69
C ASP A 252 0.22 11.31 42.52
N GLN A 253 -0.50 12.43 42.48
CA GLN A 253 -0.28 13.52 43.45
C GLN A 253 -0.84 13.09 44.77
N PRO A 254 -0.02 13.06 45.86
CA PRO A 254 -0.53 12.81 47.19
C PRO A 254 -1.62 13.84 47.52
N ARG A 255 -2.80 13.36 47.94
CA ARG A 255 -3.84 14.24 48.47
C ARG A 255 -3.26 14.88 49.71
N ASN A 256 -2.83 16.13 49.60
CA ASN A 256 -2.49 16.91 50.77
C ASN A 256 -3.78 16.99 51.62
N LYS A 257 -3.73 16.32 52.74
CA LYS A 257 -4.74 16.43 53.82
C LYS A 257 -4.52 17.71 54.64
#